data_4d4194145f1bfc0288ba6913d80284ac
#
_entry.id   4d4194145f1bfc0288ba6913d80284ac
#
_cell.length_a   1.000
_cell.length_b   1.000
_cell.length_c   1.000
_cell.angle_alpha   90.00
_cell.angle_beta   90.00
_cell.angle_gamma   90.00
#
_symmetry.space_group_name_H-M   'P 1'
#
loop_
_entity.id
_entity.type
_entity.pdbx_description
1 polymer ?
#
loop_
_entity_poly.entity_id
_entity_poly.type
_entity_poly.pdbx_seq_one_letter_code
_entity_poly.pdbx_strand_id
1 'polypeptide(L)'
;FDFVKLEMTSESLLPDIAKVVTTDDRIYVLSMMDARIFIFSNSGKFINNLKRGQGPGEVIFVSDMDVVGDNLFVLDNYRNVHKYDLDGNYIEDVFSSEEPYFSFKYSDSGIMLFDPCINRKSNHMIRLVKDGSKTDVLPKEETLKDANFIHYNFCNGDYISWPLCDTIY
;
A
#
# COMPACT_ATOMS: atom_id res chain seq x y z
N PHE A 1 13.56 -17.83 -17.98
CA PHE A 1 12.77 -17.31 -16.85
C PHE A 1 13.48 -17.74 -15.58
N ASP A 2 13.82 -16.77 -14.74
CA ASP A 2 14.36 -17.07 -13.42
C ASP A 2 13.20 -17.19 -12.43
N PHE A 3 13.27 -18.22 -11.60
CA PHE A 3 12.26 -18.48 -10.57
C PHE A 3 12.91 -18.34 -9.19
N VAL A 4 12.24 -17.62 -8.30
CA VAL A 4 12.61 -17.59 -6.89
C VAL A 4 11.60 -18.43 -6.12
N LYS A 5 12.09 -19.48 -5.47
CA LYS A 5 11.27 -20.30 -4.58
C LYS A 5 11.26 -19.66 -3.19
N LEU A 6 10.10 -19.23 -2.73
CA LEU A 6 9.96 -18.71 -1.38
C LEU A 6 9.98 -19.83 -0.33
N GLU A 7 10.68 -19.59 0.76
CA GLU A 7 10.73 -20.49 1.92
C GLU A 7 9.38 -20.55 2.60
N MET A 8 8.84 -21.77 2.75
CA MET A 8 7.54 -22.02 3.37
C MET A 8 7.75 -22.67 4.75
N THR A 9 7.45 -21.92 5.80
CA THR A 9 7.46 -22.37 7.21
C THR A 9 6.09 -22.12 7.81
N SER A 10 5.88 -22.45 9.08
CA SER A 10 4.66 -22.07 9.81
C SER A 10 4.47 -20.57 9.92
N GLU A 11 5.56 -19.77 9.81
CA GLU A 11 5.55 -18.32 9.93
C GLU A 11 5.48 -17.61 8.57
N SER A 12 5.83 -18.30 7.49
CA SER A 12 5.87 -17.76 6.12
C SER A 12 4.88 -18.41 5.15
N LEU A 13 3.89 -19.12 5.66
CA LEU A 13 2.83 -19.69 4.84
C LEU A 13 1.97 -18.57 4.26
N LEU A 14 1.94 -18.48 2.92
CA LEU A 14 1.18 -17.47 2.19
C LEU A 14 -0.19 -18.04 1.80
N PRO A 15 -1.32 -17.50 2.34
CA PRO A 15 -2.64 -17.95 1.94
C PRO A 15 -3.07 -17.39 0.57
N ASP A 16 -2.57 -16.21 0.21
CA ASP A 16 -2.80 -15.54 -1.07
C ASP A 16 -1.66 -14.57 -1.39
N ILE A 17 -1.63 -14.08 -2.61
CA ILE A 17 -0.69 -13.05 -3.07
C ILE A 17 -1.49 -11.92 -3.73
N ALA A 18 -1.66 -10.80 -3.02
CA ALA A 18 -2.39 -9.65 -3.52
C ALA A 18 -1.46 -8.65 -4.21
N LYS A 19 -0.26 -8.43 -3.67
CA LYS A 19 0.74 -7.53 -4.24
C LYS A 19 2.14 -8.04 -3.94
N VAL A 20 3.04 -7.88 -4.89
CA VAL A 20 4.48 -8.14 -4.72
C VAL A 20 5.25 -6.87 -5.06
N VAL A 21 6.17 -6.49 -4.20
CA VAL A 21 7.16 -5.44 -4.44
C VAL A 21 8.54 -6.04 -4.27
N THR A 22 9.45 -5.75 -5.18
CA THR A 22 10.84 -6.24 -5.12
C THR A 22 11.81 -5.07 -5.10
N THR A 23 12.89 -5.24 -4.35
CA THR A 23 14.07 -4.39 -4.37
C THR A 23 15.29 -5.22 -4.78
N ASP A 24 16.47 -4.63 -4.77
CA ASP A 24 17.70 -5.36 -5.07
C ASP A 24 17.97 -6.50 -4.07
N ASP A 25 17.46 -6.40 -2.83
CA ASP A 25 17.78 -7.33 -1.75
C ASP A 25 16.56 -8.06 -1.16
N ARG A 26 15.34 -7.60 -1.43
CA ARG A 26 14.12 -8.07 -0.75
C ARG A 26 12.96 -8.31 -1.69
N ILE A 27 12.10 -9.24 -1.29
CA ILE A 27 10.79 -9.51 -1.88
C ILE A 27 9.75 -9.31 -0.78
N TYR A 28 8.81 -8.39 -1.01
CA TYR A 28 7.69 -8.12 -0.13
C TYR A 28 6.42 -8.70 -0.73
N VAL A 29 5.69 -9.47 0.04
CA VAL A 29 4.42 -10.09 -0.39
C VAL A 29 3.30 -9.66 0.54
N LEU A 30 2.35 -8.92 0.00
CA LEU A 30 1.10 -8.59 0.69
C LEU A 30 0.10 -9.73 0.51
N SER A 31 -0.39 -10.25 1.64
CA SER A 31 -1.52 -11.15 1.69
C SER A 31 -2.73 -10.40 2.26
N MET A 32 -3.82 -10.35 1.48
CA MET A 32 -5.08 -9.73 1.94
C MET A 32 -5.84 -10.65 2.89
N MET A 33 -5.78 -11.97 2.66
CA MET A 33 -6.44 -12.95 3.55
C MET A 33 -5.82 -12.97 4.94
N ASP A 34 -4.51 -12.83 5.03
CA ASP A 34 -3.79 -12.79 6.30
C ASP A 34 -3.62 -11.37 6.84
N ALA A 35 -3.94 -10.37 5.99
CA ALA A 35 -3.85 -8.94 6.27
C ALA A 35 -2.45 -8.51 6.76
N ARG A 36 -1.39 -9.11 6.17
CA ARG A 36 0.02 -8.90 6.54
C ARG A 36 0.93 -8.79 5.33
N ILE A 37 2.13 -8.29 5.58
CA ILE A 37 3.25 -8.31 4.64
C ILE A 37 4.26 -9.34 5.13
N PHE A 38 4.70 -10.20 4.20
CA PHE A 38 5.79 -11.15 4.38
C PHE A 38 7.03 -10.64 3.64
N ILE A 39 8.17 -10.75 4.27
CA ILE A 39 9.46 -10.23 3.78
C ILE A 39 10.41 -11.41 3.56
N PHE A 40 10.95 -11.49 2.35
CA PHE A 40 11.91 -12.50 1.96
C PHE A 40 13.16 -11.84 1.37
N SER A 41 14.29 -12.53 1.43
CA SER A 41 15.48 -12.17 0.65
C SER A 41 15.26 -12.44 -0.85
N ASN A 42 16.10 -11.88 -1.72
CA ASN A 42 16.06 -12.19 -3.14
C ASN A 42 16.32 -13.67 -3.47
N SER A 43 16.94 -14.42 -2.55
CA SER A 43 17.06 -15.88 -2.68
C SER A 43 15.81 -16.64 -2.25
N GLY A 44 14.75 -15.94 -1.80
CA GLY A 44 13.50 -16.51 -1.34
C GLY A 44 13.51 -16.98 0.12
N LYS A 45 14.57 -16.71 0.89
CA LYS A 45 14.64 -17.06 2.31
C LYS A 45 13.75 -16.12 3.11
N PHE A 46 12.92 -16.68 4.00
CA PHE A 46 12.07 -15.89 4.90
C PHE A 46 12.92 -15.06 5.88
N ILE A 47 12.56 -13.80 6.04
CA ILE A 47 13.21 -12.85 6.94
C ILE A 47 12.27 -12.51 8.09
N ASN A 48 11.08 -12.00 7.78
CA ASN A 48 10.13 -11.49 8.77
C ASN A 48 8.72 -11.41 8.20
N ASN A 49 7.74 -11.16 9.06
CA ASN A 49 6.43 -10.65 8.68
C ASN A 49 5.98 -9.56 9.66
N LEU A 50 5.13 -8.64 9.21
CA LEU A 50 4.57 -7.63 10.09
C LEU A 50 3.58 -8.26 11.06
N LYS A 51 3.72 -7.92 12.34
CA LYS A 51 2.86 -8.46 13.40
C LYS A 51 1.49 -7.81 13.36
N ARG A 52 0.46 -8.63 13.52
CA ARG A 52 -0.92 -8.15 13.70
C ARG A 52 -1.17 -7.78 15.14
N GLY A 53 -1.80 -6.61 15.34
CA GLY A 53 -2.18 -6.13 16.65
C GLY A 53 -2.52 -4.65 16.64
N GLN A 54 -2.50 -4.04 17.81
CA GLN A 54 -2.79 -2.62 18.03
C GLN A 54 -1.65 -1.90 18.79
N GLY A 55 -0.53 -2.59 18.95
CA GLY A 55 0.66 -2.00 19.53
C GLY A 55 1.46 -1.14 18.55
N PRO A 56 2.46 -0.39 19.03
CA PRO A 56 3.33 0.37 18.15
C PRO A 56 3.99 -0.54 17.10
N GLY A 57 3.82 -0.19 15.81
CA GLY A 57 4.36 -0.96 14.70
C GLY A 57 3.67 -2.30 14.43
N GLU A 58 2.54 -2.57 15.04
CA GLU A 58 1.64 -3.66 14.68
C GLU A 58 0.59 -3.15 13.69
N VAL A 59 0.10 -4.02 12.81
CA VAL A 59 -0.90 -3.71 11.79
C VAL A 59 -2.23 -4.38 12.10
N ILE A 60 -3.33 -3.70 11.83
CA ILE A 60 -4.68 -4.24 11.99
C ILE A 60 -5.09 -4.94 10.71
N PHE A 61 -4.97 -4.24 9.58
CA PHE A 61 -5.34 -4.71 8.25
C PHE A 61 -4.53 -3.95 7.19
N VAL A 62 -3.54 -4.59 6.61
CA VAL A 62 -2.75 -3.97 5.54
C VAL A 62 -3.56 -3.92 4.26
N SER A 63 -3.81 -2.71 3.77
CA SER A 63 -4.53 -2.48 2.50
C SER A 63 -3.59 -2.23 1.33
N ASP A 64 -2.40 -1.65 1.58
CA ASP A 64 -1.40 -1.41 0.54
C ASP A 64 0.00 -1.25 1.13
N MET A 65 1.02 -1.37 0.30
CA MET A 65 2.42 -1.14 0.65
C MET A 65 3.19 -0.48 -0.48
N ASP A 66 4.22 0.27 -0.13
CA ASP A 66 5.19 0.86 -1.06
C ASP A 66 6.60 0.80 -0.47
N VAL A 67 7.62 0.67 -1.31
CA VAL A 67 9.02 0.68 -0.88
C VAL A 67 9.73 1.81 -1.59
N VAL A 68 10.29 2.73 -0.81
CA VAL A 68 10.99 3.90 -1.32
C VAL A 68 12.31 4.08 -0.57
N GLY A 69 13.41 4.06 -1.31
CA GLY A 69 14.75 4.05 -0.72
C GLY A 69 14.92 2.87 0.25
N ASP A 70 15.37 3.14 1.45
CA ASP A 70 15.62 2.14 2.49
C ASP A 70 14.43 1.90 3.42
N ASN A 71 13.20 2.24 2.98
CA ASN A 71 12.03 2.16 3.84
C ASN A 71 10.85 1.45 3.17
N LEU A 72 10.16 0.64 3.96
CA LEU A 72 8.87 0.07 3.66
C LEU A 72 7.79 0.96 4.29
N PHE A 73 6.83 1.40 3.46
CA PHE A 73 5.65 2.13 3.88
C PHE A 73 4.42 1.25 3.75
N VAL A 74 3.53 1.30 4.74
CA VAL A 74 2.39 0.40 4.84
C VAL A 74 1.14 1.19 5.16
N LEU A 75 0.11 1.07 4.31
CA LEU A 75 -1.21 1.62 4.60
C LEU A 75 -2.01 0.60 5.42
N ASP A 76 -2.21 0.92 6.69
CA ASP A 76 -2.95 0.10 7.63
C ASP A 76 -4.35 0.65 7.87
N ASN A 77 -5.31 -0.27 7.97
CA ASN A 77 -6.73 0.01 8.26
C ASN A 77 -7.32 1.13 7.38
N TYR A 78 -6.84 1.25 6.12
CA TYR A 78 -7.23 2.27 5.15
C TYR A 78 -6.94 3.72 5.58
N ARG A 79 -6.24 3.98 6.69
CA ARG A 79 -6.16 5.32 7.30
C ARG A 79 -4.77 5.74 7.75
N ASN A 80 -3.94 4.79 8.14
CA ASN A 80 -2.64 5.08 8.74
C ASN A 80 -1.53 4.61 7.81
N VAL A 81 -0.52 5.44 7.59
CA VAL A 81 0.69 5.01 6.91
C VAL A 81 1.81 4.91 7.93
N HIS A 82 2.28 3.70 8.12
CA HIS A 82 3.41 3.37 8.98
C HIS A 82 4.68 3.23 8.16
N LYS A 83 5.80 3.58 8.74
CA LYS A 83 7.13 3.43 8.16
C LYS A 83 7.93 2.38 8.93
N TYR A 84 8.56 1.49 8.18
CA TYR A 84 9.44 0.44 8.67
C TYR A 84 10.77 0.49 7.91
N ASP A 85 11.80 -0.13 8.48
CA ASP A 85 12.99 -0.46 7.71
C ASP A 85 12.71 -1.61 6.70
N LEU A 86 13.71 -1.96 5.88
CA LEU A 86 13.56 -3.01 4.87
C LEU A 86 13.33 -4.41 5.46
N ASP A 87 13.63 -4.63 6.73
CA ASP A 87 13.42 -5.90 7.44
C ASP A 87 12.11 -5.94 8.25
N GLY A 88 11.30 -4.87 8.16
CA GLY A 88 10.00 -4.77 8.82
C GLY A 88 10.06 -4.34 10.28
N ASN A 89 11.16 -3.72 10.73
CA ASN A 89 11.21 -3.10 12.04
C ASN A 89 10.55 -1.71 11.98
N TYR A 90 9.62 -1.47 12.88
CA TYR A 90 8.86 -0.22 12.94
C TYR A 90 9.77 0.98 13.25
N ILE A 91 9.53 2.08 12.53
CA ILE A 91 10.25 3.34 12.73
C ILE A 91 9.29 4.40 13.27
N GLU A 92 8.22 4.73 12.54
CA GLU A 92 7.31 5.81 12.90
C GLU A 92 5.98 5.75 12.15
N ASP A 93 4.98 6.49 12.62
CA ASP A 93 3.77 6.80 11.87
C ASP A 93 3.99 8.07 11.05
N VAL A 94 3.83 7.99 9.74
CA VAL A 94 4.05 9.13 8.84
C VAL A 94 2.78 9.85 8.44
N PHE A 95 1.63 9.19 8.57
CA PHE A 95 0.33 9.76 8.22
C PHE A 95 -0.81 9.09 8.96
N SER A 96 -1.84 9.87 9.31
CA SER A 96 -3.11 9.38 9.82
C SER A 96 -4.28 10.20 9.27
N SER A 97 -5.42 9.56 9.01
CA SER A 97 -6.63 10.20 8.50
C SER A 97 -7.90 9.62 9.11
N GLU A 98 -8.92 10.47 9.23
CA GLU A 98 -10.29 10.02 9.51
C GLU A 98 -10.97 9.41 8.27
N GLU A 99 -10.55 9.84 7.08
CA GLU A 99 -11.05 9.34 5.80
C GLU A 99 -10.30 8.07 5.38
N PRO A 100 -10.99 7.05 4.84
CA PRO A 100 -10.35 5.84 4.36
C PRO A 100 -9.75 6.04 2.96
N TYR A 101 -8.59 5.42 2.72
CA TYR A 101 -7.92 5.32 1.42
C TYR A 101 -7.58 3.87 1.12
N PHE A 102 -7.73 3.45 -0.13
CA PHE A 102 -7.50 2.04 -0.48
C PHE A 102 -6.05 1.76 -0.85
N SER A 103 -5.41 2.70 -1.50
CA SER A 103 -3.99 2.60 -1.86
C SER A 103 -3.30 3.94 -1.74
N PHE A 104 -1.98 3.92 -1.84
CA PHE A 104 -1.15 5.11 -1.76
C PHE A 104 0.14 4.95 -2.56
N LYS A 105 0.80 6.07 -2.80
CA LYS A 105 2.18 6.14 -3.26
C LYS A 105 2.95 7.09 -2.36
N TYR A 106 4.12 6.66 -1.93
CA TYR A 106 5.04 7.50 -1.16
C TYR A 106 6.14 8.05 -2.08
N SER A 107 6.50 9.33 -1.91
CA SER A 107 7.60 9.97 -2.64
C SER A 107 8.17 11.13 -1.84
N ASP A 108 9.31 11.67 -2.26
CA ASP A 108 9.89 12.91 -1.71
C ASP A 108 8.95 14.12 -1.88
N SER A 109 8.02 14.05 -2.83
CA SER A 109 7.01 15.08 -3.05
C SER A 109 5.83 15.00 -2.10
N GLY A 110 5.71 13.92 -1.31
CA GLY A 110 4.63 13.69 -0.36
C GLY A 110 3.95 12.35 -0.56
N ILE A 111 2.85 12.15 0.16
CA ILE A 111 2.02 10.95 0.10
C ILE A 111 0.84 11.21 -0.84
N MET A 112 0.74 10.43 -1.89
CA MET A 112 -0.42 10.43 -2.78
C MET A 112 -1.37 9.33 -2.33
N LEU A 113 -2.58 9.71 -1.94
CA LEU A 113 -3.62 8.82 -1.40
C LEU A 113 -4.73 8.66 -2.42
N PHE A 114 -5.21 7.44 -2.60
CA PHE A 114 -6.23 7.09 -3.58
C PHE A 114 -7.51 6.65 -2.89
N ASP A 115 -8.59 7.38 -3.16
CA ASP A 115 -9.93 7.09 -2.67
C ASP A 115 -10.67 6.23 -3.73
N PRO A 116 -10.96 4.97 -3.44
CA PRO A 116 -11.62 4.06 -4.38
C PRO A 116 -13.14 4.24 -4.43
N CYS A 117 -13.65 5.43 -4.11
CA CYS A 117 -15.08 5.68 -3.93
C CYS A 117 -15.73 5.01 -2.71
N ILE A 118 -14.95 4.40 -1.80
CA ILE A 118 -15.47 3.89 -0.52
C ILE A 118 -16.05 5.04 0.31
N ASN A 119 -15.40 6.19 0.26
CA ASN A 119 -15.90 7.39 0.93
C ASN A 119 -16.84 8.16 0.00
N ARG A 120 -18.14 7.86 0.06
CA ARG A 120 -19.17 8.58 -0.72
C ARG A 120 -19.25 10.08 -0.44
N LYS A 121 -18.65 10.55 0.66
CA LYS A 121 -18.60 11.97 1.04
C LYS A 121 -17.41 12.70 0.44
N SER A 122 -16.40 12.00 0.01
CA SER A 122 -15.22 12.57 -0.63
C SER A 122 -15.55 13.03 -2.06
N ASN A 123 -15.13 14.22 -2.41
CA ASN A 123 -15.29 14.79 -3.76
C ASN A 123 -14.02 14.64 -4.62
N HIS A 124 -13.01 13.90 -4.13
CA HIS A 124 -11.75 13.71 -4.83
C HIS A 124 -11.45 12.21 -4.98
N MET A 125 -10.68 11.88 -6.01
CA MET A 125 -10.13 10.54 -6.23
C MET A 125 -8.73 10.42 -5.71
N ILE A 126 -7.95 11.50 -5.81
CA ILE A 126 -6.56 11.57 -5.37
C ILE A 126 -6.38 12.74 -4.42
N ARG A 127 -5.72 12.49 -3.31
CA ARG A 127 -5.27 13.51 -2.38
C ARG A 127 -3.76 13.45 -2.23
N LEU A 128 -3.08 14.57 -2.45
CA LEU A 128 -1.68 14.75 -2.13
C LEU A 128 -1.55 15.34 -0.73
N VAL A 129 -0.73 14.71 0.11
CA VAL A 129 -0.37 15.20 1.45
C VAL A 129 1.13 15.52 1.47
N LYS A 130 1.46 16.77 1.74
CA LYS A 130 2.83 17.25 1.84
C LYS A 130 2.95 18.26 2.96
N ASP A 131 3.91 18.07 3.86
CA ASP A 131 4.20 18.99 4.97
C ASP A 131 2.94 19.36 5.79
N GLY A 132 2.07 18.36 6.04
CA GLY A 132 0.80 18.53 6.73
C GLY A 132 -0.32 19.20 5.91
N SER A 133 -0.02 19.71 4.72
CA SER A 133 -1.01 20.26 3.80
C SER A 133 -1.65 19.17 2.96
N LYS A 134 -2.96 19.29 2.72
CA LYS A 134 -3.74 18.37 1.90
C LYS A 134 -4.24 19.07 0.65
N THR A 135 -4.00 18.49 -0.53
CA THR A 135 -4.44 19.03 -1.82
C THR A 135 -5.20 17.95 -2.59
N ASP A 136 -6.44 18.22 -2.95
CA ASP A 136 -7.25 17.34 -3.80
C ASP A 136 -6.87 17.57 -5.26
N VAL A 137 -6.39 16.51 -5.92
CA VAL A 137 -5.77 16.62 -7.25
C VAL A 137 -6.76 16.28 -8.37
N LEU A 138 -7.56 15.24 -8.19
CA LEU A 138 -8.57 14.80 -9.16
C LEU A 138 -9.95 14.79 -8.50
N PRO A 139 -10.93 15.55 -9.04
CA PRO A 139 -12.30 15.48 -8.58
C PRO A 139 -12.92 14.12 -8.98
N LYS A 140 -13.84 13.62 -8.17
CA LYS A 140 -14.69 12.50 -8.55
C LYS A 140 -15.65 12.92 -9.65
N GLU A 141 -15.69 12.15 -10.71
CA GLU A 141 -16.74 12.28 -11.72
C GLU A 141 -18.08 11.84 -11.12
N GLU A 142 -19.16 12.47 -11.58
CA GLU A 142 -20.53 12.21 -11.11
C GLU A 142 -20.91 10.72 -11.27
N THR A 143 -20.49 10.11 -12.38
CA THR A 143 -20.71 8.69 -12.69
C THR A 143 -20.00 7.73 -11.73
N LEU A 144 -18.94 8.18 -11.06
CA LEU A 144 -18.14 7.36 -10.15
C LEU A 144 -18.58 7.51 -8.68
N LYS A 145 -19.43 8.48 -8.37
CA LYS A 145 -19.89 8.70 -6.98
C LYS A 145 -20.70 7.53 -6.43
N ASP A 146 -21.36 6.77 -7.31
CA ASP A 146 -22.12 5.57 -6.96
C ASP A 146 -21.40 4.26 -7.25
N ALA A 147 -20.17 4.31 -7.79
CA ALA A 147 -19.38 3.12 -8.05
C ALA A 147 -18.96 2.47 -6.72
N ASN A 148 -19.24 1.18 -6.58
CA ASN A 148 -18.94 0.44 -5.35
C ASN A 148 -17.48 -0.02 -5.27
N PHE A 149 -16.72 0.05 -6.37
CA PHE A 149 -15.36 -0.48 -6.43
C PHE A 149 -14.57 0.11 -7.59
N ILE A 150 -13.43 0.72 -7.31
CA ILE A 150 -12.45 1.12 -8.32
C ILE A 150 -11.09 0.54 -7.92
N HIS A 151 -10.52 -0.27 -8.78
CA HIS A 151 -9.13 -0.68 -8.67
C HIS A 151 -8.26 0.30 -9.47
N TYR A 152 -7.23 0.82 -8.83
CA TYR A 152 -6.20 1.59 -9.50
C TYR A 152 -5.07 0.67 -9.94
N ASN A 153 -4.59 0.88 -11.16
CA ASN A 153 -3.38 0.24 -11.65
C ASN A 153 -2.26 1.26 -11.71
N PHE A 154 -1.16 0.96 -11.05
CA PHE A 154 0.07 1.73 -11.16
C PHE A 154 1.02 1.01 -12.09
N CYS A 155 1.44 1.68 -13.16
CA CYS A 155 2.48 1.21 -14.06
C CYS A 155 3.76 1.98 -13.76
N ASN A 156 4.77 1.33 -13.19
CA ASN A 156 6.11 1.87 -12.91
C ASN A 156 6.17 3.21 -12.14
N GLY A 157 5.09 3.58 -11.45
CA GLY A 157 5.03 4.83 -10.67
C GLY A 157 4.74 6.12 -11.46
N ASP A 158 4.72 6.06 -12.79
CA ASP A 158 4.57 7.24 -13.64
C ASP A 158 3.14 7.47 -14.13
N TYR A 159 2.30 6.45 -14.07
CA TYR A 159 0.94 6.48 -14.59
C TYR A 159 -0.06 5.93 -13.60
N ILE A 160 -1.24 6.50 -13.61
CA ILE A 160 -2.39 6.00 -12.88
C ILE A 160 -3.55 5.75 -13.83
N SER A 161 -4.23 4.63 -13.67
CA SER A 161 -5.46 4.32 -14.36
C SER A 161 -6.45 3.62 -13.45
N TRP A 162 -7.72 3.71 -13.77
CA TRP A 162 -8.78 2.98 -13.07
C TRP A 162 -9.83 2.48 -14.08
N PRO A 163 -10.63 1.47 -13.73
CA PRO A 163 -11.70 0.98 -14.60
C PRO A 163 -12.65 2.11 -15.00
N LEU A 164 -13.11 2.08 -16.23
CA LEU A 164 -14.00 3.08 -16.85
C LEU A 164 -13.34 4.45 -17.12
N CYS A 165 -12.03 4.56 -16.95
CA CYS A 165 -11.29 5.74 -17.36
C CYS A 165 -10.77 5.55 -18.79
N ASP A 166 -11.04 6.50 -19.67
CA ASP A 166 -10.52 6.53 -21.05
C ASP A 166 -9.18 7.27 -21.14
N THR A 167 -8.72 7.83 -20.03
CA THR A 167 -7.48 8.61 -19.95
C THR A 167 -6.51 7.96 -18.95
N ILE A 168 -5.23 7.97 -19.29
CA ILE A 168 -4.14 7.59 -18.40
C ILE A 168 -3.50 8.90 -17.89
N TYR A 169 -3.37 9.03 -16.60
CA TYR A 169 -2.81 10.21 -15.93
C TYR A 169 -1.40 9.96 -15.41
#